data_2cb998d192c166afc34bdfb94be46a1d
#
_entry.id   2cb998d192c166afc34bdfb94be46a1d
#
_cell.length_a   1.000
_cell.length_b   1.000
_cell.length_c   1.000
_cell.angle_alpha   90.00
_cell.angle_beta   90.00
_cell.angle_gamma   90.00
#
_symmetry.space_group_name_H-M   'P 1'
#
loop_
_entity.id
_entity.type
_entity.pdbx_description
1 polymer ?
#
loop_
_entity_poly.entity_id
_entity_poly.type
_entity_poly.pdbx_seq_one_letter_code
_entity_poly.pdbx_strand_id
1 'polypeptide(L)'
;MEYLVKSSVKILIWTVWILLLPFGLWFLYQTYPPKINSNASDILAFLLFMSVVASMPMMINGRPVFFLQWASLSVFLIFGLFIETVLVQLALIPIILQLRLSQETIFRLPLNSSMFFLISICSGLIYYGLGGKYGEDILGEPYSLFLVILYPLIYFLLNAILIYFISRVVYQRKEKFLTLDLGWEFATTLVTYPVGIALYIMYEQIGLLALISVSIPFIFLSVILRLYHSSRTVNDYLKEIAELGNRLTQNLQVKETIDFFTDSLYKLFKVDFLFIHEIRDPHALTMIARVENKKVLPPFSDILLVHEGICGNVLAAKEPVIYHQKAEWLSINKGYMPTDTESVLSAPLLKNEQVIGILILGSKKKRAFVHMPLMVFQLLCSQFAVAFENAKYFEKTKEFSERCALTQLYNYRFFEQLLANKFQELKRSQIKHLVLIMLDIDHFKSINDTYGHQAGNEILAEFAQRIQYLVGKQGTVARYGGEEFSILLTDTNIKEACELAEFIRKMIEMHSFTIKQSIKNQTEQIKITASIGLASAPSDADEPLALIRHADRALYTGAKQAGRNRVARYVK
;
A
#
# COMPACT_ATOMS: atom_id res chain seq x y z
N MET A 1 -16.15 8.22 -4.89
CA MET A 1 -17.55 7.73 -5.00
C MET A 1 -18.15 8.33 -6.25
N GLU A 2 -18.40 7.52 -7.30
CA GLU A 2 -19.21 7.96 -8.45
C GLU A 2 -20.66 7.95 -7.98
N TYR A 3 -21.23 9.14 -7.92
CA TYR A 3 -22.64 9.29 -7.58
C TYR A 3 -23.47 8.83 -8.78
N LEU A 4 -24.27 7.79 -8.61
CA LEU A 4 -25.22 7.30 -9.60
C LEU A 4 -26.34 8.35 -9.79
N VAL A 5 -26.23 9.14 -10.88
CA VAL A 5 -27.30 10.06 -11.28
C VAL A 5 -28.49 9.25 -11.79
N LYS A 6 -29.70 9.54 -11.29
CA LYS A 6 -30.93 8.84 -11.67
C LYS A 6 -31.17 8.93 -13.18
N SER A 7 -31.66 7.85 -13.80
CA SER A 7 -31.93 7.81 -15.24
C SER A 7 -32.90 8.90 -15.70
N SER A 8 -33.91 9.25 -14.88
CA SER A 8 -34.84 10.34 -15.18
C SER A 8 -34.14 11.70 -15.29
N VAL A 9 -33.13 11.95 -14.44
CA VAL A 9 -32.36 13.21 -14.48
C VAL A 9 -31.47 13.24 -15.74
N LYS A 10 -30.89 12.10 -16.14
CA LYS A 10 -30.10 11.99 -17.37
C LYS A 10 -30.96 12.31 -18.60
N ILE A 11 -32.17 11.75 -18.67
CA ILE A 11 -33.13 12.03 -19.78
C ILE A 11 -33.50 13.52 -19.78
N LEU A 12 -33.80 14.11 -18.64
CA LEU A 12 -34.12 15.53 -18.54
C LEU A 12 -32.98 16.42 -19.07
N ILE A 13 -31.72 16.10 -18.72
CA ILE A 13 -30.55 16.85 -19.21
C ILE A 13 -30.46 16.81 -20.75
N TRP A 14 -30.67 15.66 -21.37
CA TRP A 14 -30.68 15.52 -22.82
C TRP A 14 -31.84 16.31 -23.46
N THR A 15 -33.04 16.24 -22.90
CA THR A 15 -34.21 16.96 -23.39
C THR A 15 -33.99 18.48 -23.32
N VAL A 16 -33.49 18.98 -22.18
CA VAL A 16 -33.18 20.41 -22.00
C VAL A 16 -32.14 20.86 -23.04
N TRP A 17 -31.07 20.09 -23.25
CA TRP A 17 -30.03 20.44 -24.22
C TRP A 17 -30.53 20.51 -25.65
N ILE A 18 -31.35 19.52 -26.10
CA ILE A 18 -31.92 19.47 -27.46
C ILE A 18 -32.85 20.64 -27.71
N LEU A 19 -33.57 21.12 -26.72
CA LEU A 19 -34.48 22.26 -26.87
C LEU A 19 -33.75 23.61 -26.73
N LEU A 20 -32.88 23.71 -25.70
CA LEU A 20 -32.22 24.98 -25.35
C LEU A 20 -31.25 25.45 -26.43
N LEU A 21 -30.42 24.56 -26.94
CA LEU A 21 -29.33 24.95 -27.85
C LEU A 21 -29.83 25.45 -29.21
N PRO A 22 -30.74 24.76 -29.96
CA PRO A 22 -31.24 25.23 -31.24
C PRO A 22 -32.09 26.50 -31.07
N PHE A 23 -32.97 26.55 -30.06
CA PHE A 23 -33.81 27.72 -29.80
C PHE A 23 -32.97 28.93 -29.41
N GLY A 24 -32.02 28.78 -28.52
CA GLY A 24 -31.16 29.88 -28.12
C GLY A 24 -30.24 30.37 -29.24
N LEU A 25 -29.69 29.51 -30.08
CA LEU A 25 -28.92 29.90 -31.27
C LEU A 25 -29.80 30.67 -32.26
N TRP A 26 -31.03 30.19 -32.51
CA TRP A 26 -31.98 30.88 -33.37
C TRP A 26 -32.32 32.28 -32.81
N PHE A 27 -32.59 32.39 -31.50
CA PHE A 27 -32.84 33.66 -30.82
C PHE A 27 -31.66 34.63 -30.96
N LEU A 28 -30.42 34.16 -30.70
CA LEU A 28 -29.23 34.96 -30.86
C LEU A 28 -28.99 35.45 -32.30
N TYR A 29 -29.25 34.56 -33.27
CA TYR A 29 -29.13 34.92 -34.69
C TYR A 29 -30.09 36.03 -35.10
N GLN A 30 -31.34 36.00 -34.61
CA GLN A 30 -32.35 37.03 -34.91
C GLN A 30 -32.06 38.36 -34.20
N THR A 31 -31.55 38.30 -32.92
CA THR A 31 -31.39 39.50 -32.10
C THR A 31 -30.03 40.16 -32.31
N TYR A 32 -28.98 39.36 -32.50
CA TYR A 32 -27.58 39.79 -32.67
C TYR A 32 -26.93 39.10 -33.86
N PRO A 33 -27.34 39.45 -35.10
CA PRO A 33 -26.90 38.77 -36.33
C PRO A 33 -25.38 38.92 -36.51
N PRO A 34 -24.67 37.84 -36.89
CA PRO A 34 -23.23 37.87 -37.04
C PRO A 34 -22.82 38.69 -38.28
N LYS A 35 -21.74 39.46 -38.18
CA LYS A 35 -21.10 40.14 -39.31
C LYS A 35 -20.05 39.20 -39.95
N ILE A 36 -20.49 38.24 -40.80
CA ILE A 36 -19.61 37.16 -41.31
C ILE A 36 -18.83 37.58 -42.56
N ASN A 37 -19.31 38.55 -43.35
CA ASN A 37 -18.87 38.73 -44.74
C ASN A 37 -17.42 39.14 -44.98
N SER A 38 -16.64 39.48 -43.97
CA SER A 38 -15.22 39.83 -44.14
C SER A 38 -14.24 38.94 -43.33
N ASN A 39 -14.69 38.09 -42.43
CA ASN A 39 -13.85 37.48 -41.41
C ASN A 39 -14.00 35.94 -41.27
N ALA A 40 -14.42 35.21 -42.32
CA ALA A 40 -14.60 33.75 -42.21
C ALA A 40 -13.30 32.98 -41.89
N SER A 41 -12.16 33.43 -42.43
CA SER A 41 -10.84 32.85 -42.13
C SER A 41 -10.45 33.05 -40.70
N ASP A 42 -10.79 34.23 -40.12
CA ASP A 42 -10.42 34.59 -38.78
C ASP A 42 -11.27 33.81 -37.76
N ILE A 43 -12.57 33.66 -38.04
CA ILE A 43 -13.48 32.82 -37.24
C ILE A 43 -12.95 31.38 -37.18
N LEU A 44 -12.49 30.81 -38.31
CA LEU A 44 -11.92 29.49 -38.36
C LEU A 44 -10.60 29.39 -37.57
N ALA A 45 -9.74 30.42 -37.68
CA ALA A 45 -8.51 30.48 -36.93
C ALA A 45 -8.74 30.55 -35.41
N PHE A 46 -9.74 31.35 -34.96
CA PHE A 46 -10.15 31.40 -33.57
C PHE A 46 -10.78 30.06 -33.11
N LEU A 47 -11.54 29.35 -33.94
CA LEU A 47 -12.04 28.00 -33.62
C LEU A 47 -10.89 27.02 -33.37
N LEU A 48 -9.89 27.00 -34.25
CA LEU A 48 -8.69 26.14 -34.06
C LEU A 48 -7.95 26.52 -32.80
N PHE A 49 -7.73 27.81 -32.56
CA PHE A 49 -7.10 28.31 -31.34
C PHE A 49 -7.87 27.89 -30.08
N MET A 50 -9.17 28.12 -30.01
CA MET A 50 -10.01 27.72 -28.88
C MET A 50 -10.01 26.21 -28.67
N SER A 51 -9.99 25.41 -29.75
CA SER A 51 -9.90 23.96 -29.68
C SER A 51 -8.58 23.48 -29.09
N VAL A 52 -7.47 24.15 -29.41
CA VAL A 52 -6.14 23.88 -28.79
C VAL A 52 -6.17 24.23 -27.31
N VAL A 53 -6.66 25.44 -26.96
CA VAL A 53 -6.77 25.88 -25.56
C VAL A 53 -7.64 24.93 -24.75
N ALA A 54 -8.77 24.51 -25.31
CA ALA A 54 -9.70 23.57 -24.69
C ALA A 54 -9.08 22.16 -24.48
N SER A 55 -8.14 21.76 -25.35
CA SER A 55 -7.44 20.47 -25.25
C SER A 55 -6.35 20.43 -24.19
N MET A 56 -6.03 21.58 -23.58
CA MET A 56 -4.95 21.73 -22.62
C MET A 56 -5.44 22.11 -21.21
N PRO A 57 -6.19 21.24 -20.50
CA PRO A 57 -6.64 21.54 -19.15
C PRO A 57 -5.44 21.63 -18.19
N MET A 58 -5.46 22.59 -17.30
CA MET A 58 -4.53 22.63 -16.18
C MET A 58 -5.08 21.82 -15.00
N MET A 59 -4.23 21.04 -14.36
CA MET A 59 -4.61 20.27 -13.18
C MET A 59 -4.42 21.11 -11.92
N ILE A 60 -5.52 21.49 -11.27
CA ILE A 60 -5.50 22.21 -9.99
C ILE A 60 -6.14 21.32 -8.93
N ASN A 61 -5.39 20.98 -7.88
CA ASN A 61 -5.83 20.07 -6.80
C ASN A 61 -6.42 18.74 -7.30
N GLY A 62 -5.83 18.17 -8.37
CA GLY A 62 -6.28 16.91 -8.96
C GLY A 62 -7.54 17.01 -9.82
N ARG A 63 -8.02 18.21 -10.12
CA ARG A 63 -9.18 18.45 -11.01
C ARG A 63 -8.74 19.20 -12.27
N PRO A 64 -9.20 18.81 -13.47
CA PRO A 64 -8.93 19.53 -14.68
C PRO A 64 -9.73 20.84 -14.70
N VAL A 65 -9.05 21.97 -14.83
CA VAL A 65 -9.64 23.30 -15.03
C VAL A 65 -9.39 23.72 -16.48
N PHE A 66 -10.46 24.05 -17.19
CA PHE A 66 -10.40 24.46 -18.58
C PHE A 66 -10.36 25.97 -18.70
N PHE A 67 -9.32 26.49 -19.32
CA PHE A 67 -9.11 27.94 -19.47
C PHE A 67 -9.71 28.51 -20.76
N LEU A 68 -10.86 28.00 -21.18
CA LEU A 68 -11.53 28.46 -22.41
C LEU A 68 -12.09 29.88 -22.28
N GLN A 69 -12.37 30.34 -21.06
CA GLN A 69 -13.10 31.57 -20.74
C GLN A 69 -12.42 32.86 -21.25
N TRP A 70 -11.08 32.98 -21.14
CA TRP A 70 -10.37 34.14 -21.61
C TRP A 70 -10.30 34.23 -23.14
N ALA A 71 -10.22 33.11 -23.85
CA ALA A 71 -10.31 33.04 -25.31
C ALA A 71 -11.73 33.39 -25.77
N SER A 72 -12.76 32.91 -25.06
CA SER A 72 -14.17 33.25 -25.30
C SER A 72 -14.41 34.74 -25.17
N LEU A 73 -13.84 35.42 -24.16
CA LEU A 73 -13.92 36.87 -24.01
C LEU A 73 -13.39 37.60 -25.26
N SER A 74 -12.21 37.23 -25.77
CA SER A 74 -11.63 37.84 -26.96
C SER A 74 -12.55 37.68 -28.17
N VAL A 75 -13.06 36.46 -28.38
CA VAL A 75 -14.03 36.18 -29.47
C VAL A 75 -15.31 36.98 -29.32
N PHE A 76 -15.82 37.10 -28.09
CA PHE A 76 -17.01 37.94 -27.80
C PHE A 76 -16.81 39.41 -28.17
N LEU A 77 -15.67 39.98 -27.77
CA LEU A 77 -15.34 41.39 -28.05
C LEU A 77 -15.12 41.64 -29.56
N ILE A 78 -14.53 40.67 -30.28
CA ILE A 78 -14.22 40.82 -31.72
C ILE A 78 -15.46 40.55 -32.59
N PHE A 79 -16.12 39.41 -32.41
CA PHE A 79 -17.14 38.90 -33.33
C PHE A 79 -18.57 38.96 -32.76
N GLY A 80 -18.74 39.32 -31.48
CA GLY A 80 -20.04 39.38 -30.82
C GLY A 80 -20.55 38.04 -30.28
N LEU A 81 -21.70 38.11 -29.60
CA LEU A 81 -22.25 37.04 -28.79
C LEU A 81 -22.61 35.75 -29.59
N PHE A 82 -23.17 35.90 -30.78
CA PHE A 82 -23.57 34.73 -31.59
C PHE A 82 -22.38 33.89 -31.98
N ILE A 83 -21.32 34.49 -32.53
CA ILE A 83 -20.12 33.78 -32.97
C ILE A 83 -19.39 33.18 -31.75
N GLU A 84 -19.24 33.92 -30.66
CA GLU A 84 -18.65 33.42 -29.42
C GLU A 84 -19.37 32.16 -28.93
N THR A 85 -20.70 32.23 -28.82
CA THR A 85 -21.48 31.08 -28.34
C THR A 85 -21.32 29.84 -29.24
N VAL A 86 -21.31 30.02 -30.58
CA VAL A 86 -21.08 28.93 -31.52
C VAL A 86 -19.68 28.32 -31.35
N LEU A 87 -18.64 29.17 -31.30
CA LEU A 87 -17.25 28.72 -31.19
C LEU A 87 -16.99 28.00 -29.87
N VAL A 88 -17.56 28.48 -28.76
CA VAL A 88 -17.49 27.80 -27.46
C VAL A 88 -18.06 26.38 -27.55
N GLN A 89 -19.26 26.23 -28.15
CA GLN A 89 -19.88 24.89 -28.31
C GLN A 89 -19.03 23.94 -29.15
N LEU A 90 -18.44 24.44 -30.24
CA LEU A 90 -17.56 23.63 -31.09
C LEU A 90 -16.23 23.29 -30.39
N ALA A 91 -15.67 24.20 -29.62
CA ALA A 91 -14.43 24.00 -28.86
C ALA A 91 -14.60 23.00 -27.69
N LEU A 92 -15.83 22.68 -27.26
CA LEU A 92 -16.07 21.63 -26.28
C LEU A 92 -15.88 20.21 -26.86
N ILE A 93 -15.95 20.02 -28.19
CA ILE A 93 -15.84 18.70 -28.84
C ILE A 93 -14.49 18.02 -28.53
N PRO A 94 -13.32 18.66 -28.70
CA PRO A 94 -12.02 18.09 -28.32
C PRO A 94 -11.94 17.66 -26.85
N ILE A 95 -12.54 18.43 -25.93
CA ILE A 95 -12.58 18.08 -24.51
C ILE A 95 -13.30 16.76 -24.29
N ILE A 96 -14.43 16.59 -24.96
CA ILE A 96 -15.28 15.41 -24.86
C ILE A 96 -14.54 14.16 -25.37
N LEU A 97 -13.85 14.29 -26.51
CA LEU A 97 -13.05 13.20 -27.09
C LEU A 97 -11.91 12.76 -26.17
N GLN A 98 -11.27 13.70 -25.47
CA GLN A 98 -10.20 13.40 -24.50
C GLN A 98 -10.72 12.69 -23.23
N LEU A 99 -11.91 13.03 -22.76
CA LEU A 99 -12.47 12.51 -21.51
C LEU A 99 -12.92 11.04 -21.59
N ARG A 100 -12.90 10.39 -22.77
CA ARG A 100 -13.29 8.99 -23.00
C ARG A 100 -14.54 8.60 -22.21
N LEU A 101 -15.64 9.33 -22.41
CA LEU A 101 -16.87 9.16 -21.65
C LEU A 101 -17.42 7.73 -21.81
N SER A 102 -17.71 7.09 -20.67
CA SER A 102 -18.43 5.81 -20.64
C SER A 102 -19.94 6.04 -20.87
N GLN A 103 -20.69 4.97 -21.15
CA GLN A 103 -22.16 5.05 -21.25
C GLN A 103 -22.81 5.64 -19.99
N GLU A 104 -22.20 5.46 -18.82
CA GLU A 104 -22.71 6.00 -17.57
C GLU A 104 -22.47 7.51 -17.40
N THR A 105 -21.43 8.05 -18.05
CA THR A 105 -20.99 9.44 -17.90
C THR A 105 -21.28 10.33 -19.11
N ILE A 106 -21.81 9.77 -20.19
CA ILE A 106 -22.09 10.50 -21.45
C ILE A 106 -23.07 11.67 -21.27
N PHE A 107 -23.94 11.64 -20.26
CA PHE A 107 -24.85 12.75 -19.93
C PHE A 107 -24.11 14.04 -19.51
N ARG A 108 -22.83 13.96 -19.17
CA ARG A 108 -21.99 15.14 -18.84
C ARG A 108 -21.76 16.04 -20.06
N LEU A 109 -21.84 15.47 -21.26
CA LEU A 109 -21.74 16.24 -22.51
C LEU A 109 -22.85 17.27 -22.62
N PRO A 110 -24.15 16.91 -22.69
CA PRO A 110 -25.24 17.88 -22.80
C PRO A 110 -25.32 18.78 -21.56
N LEU A 111 -24.95 18.29 -20.37
CA LEU A 111 -24.92 19.08 -19.14
C LEU A 111 -23.92 20.24 -19.23
N ASN A 112 -22.67 19.95 -19.57
CA ASN A 112 -21.61 20.98 -19.66
C ASN A 112 -21.88 21.93 -20.84
N SER A 113 -22.30 21.39 -21.99
CA SER A 113 -22.69 22.19 -23.16
C SER A 113 -23.80 23.20 -22.80
N SER A 114 -24.87 22.75 -22.13
CA SER A 114 -25.96 23.63 -21.65
C SER A 114 -25.46 24.66 -20.66
N MET A 115 -24.58 24.27 -19.75
CA MET A 115 -24.00 25.19 -18.74
C MET A 115 -23.21 26.33 -19.43
N PHE A 116 -22.24 26.02 -20.28
CA PHE A 116 -21.45 27.02 -20.97
C PHE A 116 -22.33 27.88 -21.89
N PHE A 117 -23.31 27.27 -22.55
CA PHE A 117 -24.28 28.00 -23.38
C PHE A 117 -25.06 29.06 -22.58
N LEU A 118 -25.62 28.67 -21.43
CA LEU A 118 -26.35 29.58 -20.55
C LEU A 118 -25.46 30.72 -20.01
N ILE A 119 -24.21 30.38 -19.62
CA ILE A 119 -23.28 31.37 -19.10
C ILE A 119 -22.95 32.41 -20.18
N SER A 120 -22.59 31.96 -21.39
CA SER A 120 -22.29 32.87 -22.52
C SER A 120 -23.49 33.80 -22.83
N ILE A 121 -24.68 33.23 -23.00
CA ILE A 121 -25.87 34.03 -23.31
C ILE A 121 -26.20 35.02 -22.21
N CYS A 122 -26.29 34.56 -20.96
CA CYS A 122 -26.67 35.43 -19.85
C CYS A 122 -25.64 36.55 -19.64
N SER A 123 -24.34 36.23 -19.69
CA SER A 123 -23.27 37.22 -19.55
C SER A 123 -23.29 38.24 -20.67
N GLY A 124 -23.48 37.80 -21.93
CA GLY A 124 -23.54 38.65 -23.10
C GLY A 124 -24.78 39.55 -23.11
N LEU A 125 -25.96 39.02 -22.73
CA LEU A 125 -27.19 39.80 -22.63
C LEU A 125 -27.11 40.88 -21.54
N ILE A 126 -26.51 40.57 -20.39
CA ILE A 126 -26.27 41.56 -19.32
C ILE A 126 -25.32 42.64 -19.83
N TYR A 127 -24.21 42.25 -20.49
CA TYR A 127 -23.26 43.21 -21.06
C TYR A 127 -23.92 44.15 -22.05
N TYR A 128 -24.71 43.65 -23.01
CA TYR A 128 -25.44 44.49 -23.98
C TYR A 128 -26.55 45.30 -23.33
N GLY A 129 -27.26 44.75 -22.34
CA GLY A 129 -28.26 45.46 -21.57
C GLY A 129 -27.73 46.66 -20.80
N LEU A 130 -26.45 46.62 -20.41
CA LEU A 130 -25.73 47.72 -19.81
C LEU A 130 -25.13 48.70 -20.85
N GLY A 131 -25.43 48.55 -22.15
CA GLY A 131 -24.94 49.40 -23.23
C GLY A 131 -23.57 49.01 -23.78
N GLY A 132 -23.08 47.82 -23.50
CA GLY A 132 -21.83 47.30 -24.05
C GLY A 132 -21.90 47.13 -25.56
N LYS A 133 -20.76 47.29 -26.23
CA LYS A 133 -20.60 47.17 -27.70
C LYS A 133 -19.54 46.08 -27.98
N TYR A 134 -19.45 45.62 -29.24
CA TYR A 134 -18.40 44.70 -29.73
C TYR A 134 -17.85 45.23 -31.08
N GLY A 135 -16.64 44.85 -31.43
CA GLY A 135 -15.93 45.29 -32.64
C GLY A 135 -14.90 46.37 -32.32
N GLU A 136 -14.67 47.27 -33.30
CA GLU A 136 -13.64 48.32 -33.20
C GLU A 136 -13.99 49.39 -32.15
N ASP A 137 -12.96 50.01 -31.56
CA ASP A 137 -13.03 51.14 -30.62
C ASP A 137 -13.72 50.90 -29.26
N ILE A 138 -13.81 49.69 -28.79
CA ILE A 138 -14.46 49.39 -27.49
C ILE A 138 -13.68 50.03 -26.31
N LEU A 139 -12.35 50.10 -26.38
CA LEU A 139 -11.49 50.56 -25.29
C LEU A 139 -11.26 52.09 -25.27
N GLY A 140 -11.73 52.79 -26.29
CA GLY A 140 -11.59 54.26 -26.37
C GLY A 140 -12.46 55.05 -25.38
N GLU A 141 -13.55 54.45 -24.89
CA GLU A 141 -14.46 55.07 -23.92
C GLU A 141 -14.30 54.48 -22.53
N PRO A 142 -14.12 55.29 -21.45
CA PRO A 142 -13.96 54.76 -20.09
C PRO A 142 -15.10 53.86 -19.62
N TYR A 143 -16.35 54.12 -20.04
CA TYR A 143 -17.50 53.34 -19.69
C TYR A 143 -17.47 51.96 -20.37
N SER A 144 -17.08 51.87 -21.62
CA SER A 144 -16.91 50.61 -22.35
C SER A 144 -15.79 49.75 -21.73
N LEU A 145 -14.68 50.38 -21.34
CA LEU A 145 -13.60 49.70 -20.61
C LEU A 145 -14.09 49.13 -19.27
N PHE A 146 -14.89 49.89 -18.52
CA PHE A 146 -15.50 49.41 -17.28
C PHE A 146 -16.36 48.17 -17.52
N LEU A 147 -17.18 48.14 -18.58
CA LEU A 147 -18.02 47.00 -18.92
C LEU A 147 -17.20 45.78 -19.35
N VAL A 148 -16.10 45.96 -20.07
CA VAL A 148 -15.17 44.90 -20.43
C VAL A 148 -14.52 44.25 -19.20
N ILE A 149 -14.21 45.05 -18.18
CA ILE A 149 -13.68 44.54 -16.90
C ILE A 149 -14.78 43.90 -16.05
N LEU A 150 -16.01 44.35 -16.13
CA LEU A 150 -17.16 43.81 -15.40
C LEU A 150 -17.63 42.45 -15.97
N TYR A 151 -17.54 42.23 -17.27
CA TYR A 151 -17.99 41.03 -17.94
C TYR A 151 -17.39 39.72 -17.34
N PRO A 152 -16.08 39.62 -17.11
CA PRO A 152 -15.48 38.48 -16.44
C PRO A 152 -16.04 38.14 -15.06
N LEU A 153 -16.37 39.17 -14.28
CA LEU A 153 -16.96 38.99 -12.96
C LEU A 153 -18.39 38.43 -13.06
N ILE A 154 -19.17 38.94 -14.00
CA ILE A 154 -20.52 38.42 -14.29
C ILE A 154 -20.42 36.93 -14.73
N TYR A 155 -19.53 36.64 -15.66
CA TYR A 155 -19.29 35.28 -16.16
C TYR A 155 -18.90 34.35 -15.02
N PHE A 156 -17.94 34.75 -14.17
CA PHE A 156 -17.50 33.98 -13.01
C PHE A 156 -18.65 33.72 -12.03
N LEU A 157 -19.43 34.71 -11.67
CA LEU A 157 -20.55 34.57 -10.75
C LEU A 157 -21.62 33.63 -11.29
N LEU A 158 -21.97 33.73 -12.57
CA LEU A 158 -22.93 32.82 -13.22
C LEU A 158 -22.40 31.40 -13.26
N ASN A 159 -21.12 31.22 -13.58
CA ASN A 159 -20.47 29.90 -13.56
C ASN A 159 -20.52 29.29 -12.16
N ALA A 160 -20.15 30.02 -11.13
CA ALA A 160 -20.17 29.58 -9.74
C ALA A 160 -21.58 29.19 -9.28
N ILE A 161 -22.59 30.00 -9.61
CA ILE A 161 -24.00 29.73 -9.28
C ILE A 161 -24.49 28.45 -9.98
N LEU A 162 -24.19 28.28 -11.28
CA LEU A 162 -24.62 27.11 -12.04
C LEU A 162 -23.92 25.84 -11.59
N ILE A 163 -22.63 25.89 -11.32
CA ILE A 163 -21.88 24.75 -10.77
C ILE A 163 -22.45 24.33 -9.40
N TYR A 164 -22.74 25.29 -8.52
CA TYR A 164 -23.37 25.02 -7.23
C TYR A 164 -24.75 24.39 -7.39
N PHE A 165 -25.57 24.94 -8.30
CA PHE A 165 -26.91 24.40 -8.58
C PHE A 165 -26.84 22.97 -9.14
N ILE A 166 -25.97 22.71 -10.12
CA ILE A 166 -25.73 21.39 -10.70
C ILE A 166 -25.25 20.42 -9.64
N SER A 167 -24.30 20.83 -8.78
CA SER A 167 -23.80 19.99 -7.69
C SER A 167 -24.91 19.57 -6.75
N ARG A 168 -25.82 20.48 -6.43
CA ARG A 168 -26.93 20.23 -5.49
C ARG A 168 -28.08 19.44 -6.09
N VAL A 169 -28.48 19.75 -7.32
CA VAL A 169 -29.68 19.18 -7.97
C VAL A 169 -29.35 17.88 -8.71
N VAL A 170 -28.28 17.86 -9.53
CA VAL A 170 -27.92 16.71 -10.36
C VAL A 170 -27.15 15.68 -9.56
N TYR A 171 -26.13 16.14 -8.80
CA TYR A 171 -25.24 15.25 -8.04
C TYR A 171 -25.67 15.06 -6.58
N GLN A 172 -26.71 15.75 -6.10
CA GLN A 172 -27.27 15.66 -4.75
C GLN A 172 -26.22 15.86 -3.64
N ARG A 173 -25.21 16.70 -3.88
CA ARG A 173 -24.16 17.00 -2.92
C ARG A 173 -24.60 18.11 -1.97
N LYS A 174 -24.29 17.94 -0.67
CA LYS A 174 -24.49 18.96 0.35
C LYS A 174 -23.21 19.76 0.56
N GLU A 175 -22.72 20.43 -0.49
CA GLU A 175 -21.52 21.28 -0.40
C GLU A 175 -21.92 22.73 -0.03
N LYS A 176 -21.00 23.43 0.65
CA LYS A 176 -21.16 24.86 0.90
C LYS A 176 -20.86 25.63 -0.38
N PHE A 177 -21.51 26.80 -0.59
CA PHE A 177 -21.24 27.63 -1.75
C PHE A 177 -19.80 28.18 -1.76
N LEU A 178 -19.34 28.68 -0.60
CA LEU A 178 -17.97 29.19 -0.46
C LEU A 178 -17.03 28.01 -0.11
N THR A 179 -16.23 27.59 -1.08
CA THR A 179 -15.20 26.57 -0.95
C THR A 179 -13.84 27.13 -1.33
N LEU A 180 -12.76 26.47 -0.89
CA LEU A 180 -11.39 26.80 -1.34
C LEU A 180 -11.24 26.65 -2.86
N ASP A 181 -11.95 25.69 -3.47
CA ASP A 181 -11.96 25.50 -4.92
C ASP A 181 -12.52 26.73 -5.65
N LEU A 182 -13.59 27.35 -5.13
CA LEU A 182 -14.15 28.60 -5.67
C LEU A 182 -13.14 29.77 -5.57
N GLY A 183 -12.38 29.84 -4.47
CA GLY A 183 -11.31 30.84 -4.31
C GLY A 183 -10.20 30.68 -5.36
N TRP A 184 -9.81 29.44 -5.67
CA TRP A 184 -8.85 29.14 -6.73
C TRP A 184 -9.41 29.47 -8.12
N GLU A 185 -10.68 29.17 -8.39
CA GLU A 185 -11.36 29.51 -9.64
C GLU A 185 -11.44 31.03 -9.83
N PHE A 186 -11.73 31.79 -8.77
CA PHE A 186 -11.68 33.25 -8.79
C PHE A 186 -10.27 33.78 -9.09
N ALA A 187 -9.25 33.29 -8.40
CA ALA A 187 -7.87 33.68 -8.62
C ALA A 187 -7.40 33.39 -10.05
N THR A 188 -7.74 32.22 -10.59
CA THR A 188 -7.41 31.85 -11.99
C THR A 188 -8.15 32.75 -12.99
N THR A 189 -9.39 33.06 -12.72
CA THR A 189 -10.19 34.02 -13.52
C THR A 189 -9.51 35.39 -13.57
N LEU A 190 -9.13 35.93 -12.41
CA LEU A 190 -8.46 37.21 -12.29
C LEU A 190 -7.16 37.31 -13.10
N VAL A 191 -6.40 36.19 -13.17
CA VAL A 191 -5.11 36.12 -13.89
C VAL A 191 -5.32 35.92 -15.40
N THR A 192 -6.31 35.12 -15.81
CA THR A 192 -6.47 34.75 -17.21
C THR A 192 -7.27 35.74 -18.06
N TYR A 193 -8.23 36.44 -17.51
CA TYR A 193 -9.02 37.41 -18.28
C TYR A 193 -8.22 38.59 -18.85
N PRO A 194 -7.23 39.17 -18.17
CA PRO A 194 -6.36 40.17 -18.79
C PRO A 194 -5.66 39.67 -20.06
N VAL A 195 -5.36 38.36 -20.15
CA VAL A 195 -4.79 37.74 -21.37
C VAL A 195 -5.81 37.79 -22.52
N GLY A 196 -7.09 37.56 -22.21
CA GLY A 196 -8.16 37.69 -23.21
C GLY A 196 -8.32 39.14 -23.72
N ILE A 197 -8.25 40.14 -22.84
CA ILE A 197 -8.28 41.56 -23.23
C ILE A 197 -7.04 41.89 -24.07
N ALA A 198 -5.86 41.41 -23.68
CA ALA A 198 -4.63 41.61 -24.44
C ALA A 198 -4.71 40.97 -25.85
N LEU A 199 -5.29 39.76 -25.95
CA LEU A 199 -5.52 39.12 -27.25
C LEU A 199 -6.46 39.95 -28.14
N TYR A 200 -7.52 40.51 -27.59
CA TYR A 200 -8.40 41.42 -28.31
C TYR A 200 -7.63 42.65 -28.83
N ILE A 201 -6.86 43.33 -27.97
CA ILE A 201 -6.08 44.51 -28.36
C ILE A 201 -5.05 44.17 -29.43
N MET A 202 -4.33 43.09 -29.27
CA MET A 202 -3.35 42.65 -30.26
C MET A 202 -3.99 42.26 -31.60
N TYR A 203 -5.17 41.64 -31.57
CA TYR A 203 -5.87 41.28 -32.79
C TYR A 203 -6.29 42.52 -33.58
N GLU A 204 -6.77 43.57 -32.93
CA GLU A 204 -7.12 44.87 -33.57
C GLU A 204 -5.89 45.53 -34.20
N GLN A 205 -4.67 45.32 -33.67
CA GLN A 205 -3.43 45.94 -34.17
C GLN A 205 -2.73 45.13 -35.25
N ILE A 206 -2.63 43.82 -35.07
CA ILE A 206 -1.79 42.93 -35.92
C ILE A 206 -2.55 41.75 -36.54
N GLY A 207 -3.89 41.71 -36.40
CA GLY A 207 -4.74 40.68 -36.96
C GLY A 207 -4.44 39.27 -36.45
N LEU A 208 -4.49 38.28 -37.32
CA LEU A 208 -4.30 36.87 -36.96
C LEU A 208 -2.91 36.55 -36.34
N LEU A 209 -1.91 37.41 -36.52
CA LEU A 209 -0.61 37.20 -35.87
C LEU A 209 -0.72 37.27 -34.35
N ALA A 210 -1.73 37.93 -33.79
CA ALA A 210 -2.00 37.95 -32.37
C ALA A 210 -2.27 36.58 -31.79
N LEU A 211 -2.98 35.70 -32.54
CA LEU A 211 -3.26 34.31 -32.11
C LEU A 211 -1.95 33.53 -31.93
N ILE A 212 -1.00 33.65 -32.86
CA ILE A 212 0.30 33.00 -32.77
C ILE A 212 1.09 33.51 -31.57
N SER A 213 1.12 34.87 -31.40
CA SER A 213 1.85 35.52 -30.33
C SER A 213 1.38 35.11 -28.92
N VAL A 214 0.07 34.88 -28.75
CA VAL A 214 -0.51 34.44 -27.47
C VAL A 214 -0.53 32.94 -27.32
N SER A 215 -0.73 32.19 -28.42
CA SER A 215 -0.77 30.70 -28.39
C SER A 215 0.55 30.08 -27.95
N ILE A 216 1.68 30.57 -28.46
CA ILE A 216 3.00 29.99 -28.17
C ILE A 216 3.32 30.05 -26.67
N PRO A 217 3.27 31.22 -25.99
CA PRO A 217 3.49 31.29 -24.54
C PRO A 217 2.47 30.48 -23.75
N PHE A 218 1.20 30.46 -24.16
CA PHE A 218 0.16 29.69 -23.49
C PHE A 218 0.41 28.18 -23.56
N ILE A 219 0.70 27.66 -24.75
CA ILE A 219 1.01 26.24 -24.95
C ILE A 219 2.26 25.86 -24.13
N PHE A 220 3.31 26.68 -24.19
CA PHE A 220 4.54 26.45 -23.46
C PHE A 220 4.30 26.40 -21.95
N LEU A 221 3.57 27.38 -21.41
CA LEU A 221 3.20 27.42 -20.00
C LEU A 221 2.34 26.22 -19.60
N SER A 222 1.34 25.84 -20.44
CA SER A 222 0.47 24.69 -20.18
C SER A 222 1.23 23.38 -20.13
N VAL A 223 2.19 23.19 -21.06
CA VAL A 223 3.07 22.01 -21.08
C VAL A 223 3.96 21.96 -19.82
N ILE A 224 4.59 23.09 -19.46
CA ILE A 224 5.41 23.18 -18.25
C ILE A 224 4.60 22.85 -17.00
N LEU A 225 3.43 23.45 -16.83
CA LEU A 225 2.57 23.21 -15.68
C LEU A 225 2.09 21.76 -15.61
N ARG A 226 1.79 21.16 -16.75
CA ARG A 226 1.45 19.72 -16.85
C ARG A 226 2.61 18.83 -16.44
N LEU A 227 3.82 19.10 -16.92
CA LEU A 227 5.03 18.37 -16.56
C LEU A 227 5.37 18.55 -15.08
N TYR A 228 5.27 19.80 -14.57
CA TYR A 228 5.50 20.09 -13.16
C TYR A 228 4.51 19.33 -12.26
N HIS A 229 3.22 19.35 -12.59
CA HIS A 229 2.20 18.61 -11.83
C HIS A 229 2.42 17.11 -11.87
N SER A 230 2.73 16.57 -13.05
CA SER A 230 3.07 15.14 -13.20
C SER A 230 4.30 14.77 -12.36
N SER A 231 5.36 15.57 -12.42
CA SER A 231 6.58 15.36 -11.63
C SER A 231 6.31 15.43 -10.12
N ARG A 232 5.52 16.42 -9.68
CA ARG A 232 5.14 16.56 -8.27
C ARG A 232 4.38 15.34 -7.76
N THR A 233 3.40 14.86 -8.53
CA THR A 233 2.63 13.67 -8.16
C THR A 233 3.53 12.45 -8.00
N VAL A 234 4.48 12.24 -8.91
CA VAL A 234 5.48 11.15 -8.81
C VAL A 234 6.36 11.32 -7.58
N ASN A 235 6.83 12.54 -7.31
CA ASN A 235 7.65 12.82 -6.13
C ASN A 235 6.90 12.57 -4.81
N ASP A 236 5.62 12.93 -4.74
CA ASP A 236 4.78 12.67 -3.56
C ASP A 236 4.63 11.15 -3.32
N TYR A 237 4.41 10.35 -4.38
CA TYR A 237 4.42 8.89 -4.28
C TYR A 237 5.77 8.33 -3.84
N LEU A 238 6.88 8.82 -4.41
CA LEU A 238 8.22 8.36 -4.04
C LEU A 238 8.54 8.64 -2.57
N LYS A 239 8.12 9.81 -2.06
CA LYS A 239 8.28 10.16 -0.65
C LYS A 239 7.49 9.22 0.25
N GLU A 240 6.23 8.96 -0.08
CA GLU A 240 5.37 8.03 0.67
C GLU A 240 5.94 6.60 0.69
N ILE A 241 6.48 6.15 -0.45
CA ILE A 241 7.15 4.84 -0.54
C ILE A 241 8.44 4.80 0.30
N ALA A 242 9.24 5.85 0.28
CA ALA A 242 10.45 5.91 1.09
C ALA A 242 10.13 5.85 2.60
N GLU A 243 9.08 6.55 3.04
CA GLU A 243 8.61 6.47 4.42
C GLU A 243 8.10 5.06 4.78
N LEU A 244 7.35 4.42 3.88
CA LEU A 244 6.90 3.03 4.05
C LEU A 244 8.07 2.05 4.07
N GLY A 245 9.04 2.20 3.17
CA GLY A 245 10.25 1.38 3.14
C GLY A 245 11.04 1.46 4.46
N ASN A 246 11.22 2.65 4.99
CA ASN A 246 11.89 2.85 6.28
C ASN A 246 11.14 2.17 7.43
N ARG A 247 9.80 2.25 7.46
CA ARG A 247 9.00 1.57 8.48
C ARG A 247 9.00 0.05 8.32
N LEU A 248 8.98 -0.46 7.09
CA LEU A 248 9.09 -1.89 6.81
C LEU A 248 10.41 -2.47 7.33
N THR A 249 11.53 -1.77 7.13
CA THR A 249 12.85 -2.23 7.57
C THR A 249 13.07 -2.17 9.09
N GLN A 250 12.23 -1.43 9.83
CA GLN A 250 12.25 -1.41 11.29
C GLN A 250 11.60 -2.65 11.91
N ASN A 251 10.71 -3.33 11.17
CA ASN A 251 10.07 -4.55 11.63
C ASN A 251 11.03 -5.72 11.47
N LEU A 252 11.38 -6.35 12.59
CA LEU A 252 12.32 -7.48 12.63
C LEU A 252 11.60 -8.84 12.62
N GLN A 253 10.28 -8.87 12.66
CA GLN A 253 9.48 -10.09 12.61
C GLN A 253 8.78 -10.22 11.24
N VAL A 254 8.83 -11.41 10.68
CA VAL A 254 8.22 -11.72 9.37
C VAL A 254 6.73 -11.40 9.37
N LYS A 255 6.01 -11.79 10.41
CA LYS A 255 4.57 -11.56 10.52
C LYS A 255 4.23 -10.07 10.56
N GLU A 256 4.92 -9.29 11.38
CA GLU A 256 4.71 -7.85 11.50
C GLU A 256 5.01 -7.13 10.17
N THR A 257 6.05 -7.57 9.46
CA THR A 257 6.41 -7.03 8.14
C THR A 257 5.29 -7.27 7.11
N ILE A 258 4.73 -8.49 7.08
CA ILE A 258 3.60 -8.84 6.19
C ILE A 258 2.35 -8.03 6.55
N ASP A 259 1.99 -7.97 7.84
CA ASP A 259 0.79 -7.27 8.32
C ASP A 259 0.87 -5.77 8.01
N PHE A 260 2.01 -5.15 8.26
CA PHE A 260 2.23 -3.74 7.96
C PHE A 260 2.17 -3.45 6.46
N PHE A 261 2.77 -4.30 5.62
CA PHE A 261 2.75 -4.13 4.16
C PHE A 261 1.36 -4.27 3.59
N THR A 262 0.62 -5.30 4.01
CA THR A 262 -0.76 -5.52 3.55
C THR A 262 -1.68 -4.36 3.92
N ASP A 263 -1.59 -3.85 5.16
CA ASP A 263 -2.37 -2.68 5.60
C ASP A 263 -2.02 -1.42 4.80
N SER A 264 -0.74 -1.22 4.51
CA SER A 264 -0.26 -0.10 3.68
C SER A 264 -0.79 -0.17 2.25
N LEU A 265 -0.77 -1.34 1.61
CA LEU A 265 -1.32 -1.52 0.27
C LEU A 265 -2.82 -1.24 0.20
N TYR A 266 -3.59 -1.65 1.23
CA TYR A 266 -5.01 -1.33 1.32
C TYR A 266 -5.29 0.18 1.41
N LYS A 267 -4.47 0.91 2.16
CA LYS A 267 -4.60 2.37 2.29
C LYS A 267 -4.30 3.09 0.99
N LEU A 268 -3.24 2.65 0.30
CA LEU A 268 -2.78 3.28 -0.93
C LEU A 268 -3.68 2.97 -2.14
N PHE A 269 -4.05 1.72 -2.34
CA PHE A 269 -4.59 1.25 -3.62
C PHE A 269 -6.06 0.81 -3.60
N LYS A 270 -6.72 0.83 -2.43
CA LYS A 270 -8.15 0.47 -2.27
C LYS A 270 -8.51 -0.86 -2.96
N VAL A 271 -7.66 -1.86 -2.77
CA VAL A 271 -7.84 -3.20 -3.31
C VAL A 271 -8.89 -4.00 -2.53
N ASP A 272 -9.56 -4.96 -3.20
CA ASP A 272 -10.52 -5.85 -2.55
C ASP A 272 -9.86 -7.15 -2.08
N PHE A 273 -8.85 -7.63 -2.83
CA PHE A 273 -8.15 -8.88 -2.58
C PHE A 273 -6.64 -8.69 -2.66
N LEU A 274 -5.90 -9.38 -1.79
CA LEU A 274 -4.44 -9.35 -1.76
C LEU A 274 -3.91 -10.73 -1.38
N PHE A 275 -2.97 -11.24 -2.18
CA PHE A 275 -2.29 -12.51 -1.94
C PHE A 275 -0.79 -12.33 -2.11
N ILE A 276 -0.02 -12.90 -1.18
CA ILE A 276 1.44 -12.94 -1.26
C ILE A 276 1.86 -14.40 -1.32
N HIS A 277 2.62 -14.74 -2.35
CA HIS A 277 3.23 -16.05 -2.54
C HIS A 277 4.73 -15.96 -2.39
N GLU A 278 5.33 -16.89 -1.67
CA GLU A 278 6.77 -17.04 -1.48
C GLU A 278 7.29 -18.20 -2.33
N ILE A 279 8.45 -18.05 -2.96
CA ILE A 279 9.18 -19.12 -3.62
C ILE A 279 10.02 -19.81 -2.54
N ARG A 280 9.57 -20.99 -2.06
CA ARG A 280 10.33 -21.80 -1.10
C ARG A 280 11.22 -22.85 -1.77
N ASP A 281 10.79 -23.31 -2.90
CA ASP A 281 11.45 -24.30 -3.73
C ASP A 281 11.53 -23.74 -5.16
N PRO A 282 12.58 -23.97 -5.96
CA PRO A 282 12.67 -23.52 -7.35
C PRO A 282 11.45 -23.84 -8.22
N HIS A 283 10.64 -24.81 -7.82
CA HIS A 283 9.46 -25.27 -8.56
C HIS A 283 8.12 -24.98 -7.89
N ALA A 284 8.11 -24.38 -6.69
CA ALA A 284 6.91 -24.27 -5.88
C ALA A 284 6.70 -22.88 -5.26
N LEU A 285 5.49 -22.36 -5.41
CA LEU A 285 4.99 -21.15 -4.76
C LEU A 285 4.06 -21.55 -3.61
N THR A 286 4.30 -20.97 -2.44
CA THR A 286 3.45 -21.16 -1.25
C THR A 286 2.82 -19.83 -0.88
N MET A 287 1.50 -19.82 -0.66
CA MET A 287 0.82 -18.61 -0.18
C MET A 287 1.21 -18.34 1.28
N ILE A 288 1.68 -17.14 1.58
CA ILE A 288 2.08 -16.71 2.93
C ILE A 288 1.15 -15.65 3.52
N ALA A 289 0.39 -14.94 2.68
CA ALA A 289 -0.61 -13.98 3.13
C ALA A 289 -1.84 -14.00 2.24
N ARG A 290 -3.01 -13.89 2.88
CA ARG A 290 -4.32 -13.82 2.23
C ARG A 290 -5.18 -12.79 2.92
N VAL A 291 -5.58 -11.76 2.19
CA VAL A 291 -6.48 -10.74 2.69
C VAL A 291 -7.62 -10.52 1.70
N GLU A 292 -8.86 -10.63 2.16
CA GLU A 292 -10.06 -10.46 1.35
C GLU A 292 -11.03 -9.51 2.03
N ASN A 293 -11.47 -8.48 1.31
CA ASN A 293 -12.40 -7.47 1.82
C ASN A 293 -11.95 -6.89 3.19
N LYS A 294 -10.64 -6.62 3.34
CA LYS A 294 -9.96 -6.13 4.56
C LYS A 294 -9.90 -7.13 5.73
N LYS A 295 -10.22 -8.40 5.51
CA LYS A 295 -10.10 -9.44 6.53
C LYS A 295 -8.88 -10.31 6.20
N VAL A 296 -7.99 -10.45 7.17
CA VAL A 296 -6.88 -11.41 7.10
C VAL A 296 -7.46 -12.81 7.28
N LEU A 297 -7.20 -13.69 6.32
CA LEU A 297 -7.64 -15.07 6.32
C LEU A 297 -6.42 -16.01 6.35
N PRO A 298 -6.58 -17.24 6.84
CA PRO A 298 -5.49 -18.21 6.77
C PRO A 298 -5.13 -18.48 5.30
N PRO A 299 -3.83 -18.55 4.98
CA PRO A 299 -3.38 -18.88 3.65
C PRO A 299 -3.77 -20.33 3.30
N PHE A 300 -3.98 -20.60 2.01
CA PHE A 300 -4.18 -21.96 1.53
C PHE A 300 -2.87 -22.74 1.56
N SER A 301 -3.00 -24.04 1.84
CA SER A 301 -1.86 -24.96 1.83
C SER A 301 -1.49 -25.44 0.42
N ASP A 302 -2.22 -25.00 -0.60
CA ASP A 302 -2.01 -25.44 -1.98
C ASP A 302 -0.68 -24.92 -2.51
N ILE A 303 0.06 -25.80 -3.13
CA ILE A 303 1.33 -25.50 -3.79
C ILE A 303 1.02 -25.19 -5.25
N LEU A 304 1.37 -23.98 -5.70
CA LEU A 304 1.29 -23.60 -7.10
C LEU A 304 2.64 -23.87 -7.79
N LEU A 305 2.60 -24.40 -9.01
CA LEU A 305 3.82 -24.55 -9.80
C LEU A 305 4.29 -23.18 -10.32
N VAL A 306 5.61 -22.98 -10.24
CA VAL A 306 6.27 -21.69 -10.54
C VAL A 306 6.01 -21.20 -11.98
N HIS A 307 5.73 -22.12 -12.92
CA HIS A 307 5.56 -21.78 -14.34
C HIS A 307 4.10 -21.71 -14.80
N GLU A 308 3.14 -21.74 -13.90
CA GLU A 308 1.72 -21.81 -14.25
C GLU A 308 0.94 -20.55 -13.85
N GLY A 309 -0.08 -20.24 -14.64
CA GLY A 309 -1.05 -19.21 -14.33
C GLY A 309 -0.51 -17.78 -14.36
N ILE A 310 -1.17 -16.91 -13.62
CA ILE A 310 -0.77 -15.50 -13.47
C ILE A 310 0.62 -15.40 -12.85
N CYS A 311 0.94 -16.24 -11.88
CA CYS A 311 2.24 -16.28 -11.22
C CYS A 311 3.37 -16.64 -12.19
N GLY A 312 3.14 -17.62 -13.07
CA GLY A 312 4.12 -18.01 -14.09
C GLY A 312 4.44 -16.88 -15.08
N ASN A 313 3.42 -16.14 -15.50
CA ASN A 313 3.62 -14.99 -16.40
C ASN A 313 4.47 -13.90 -15.75
N VAL A 314 4.20 -13.57 -14.48
CA VAL A 314 4.97 -12.58 -13.73
C VAL A 314 6.41 -13.01 -13.50
N LEU A 315 6.62 -14.30 -13.21
CA LEU A 315 7.97 -14.85 -13.00
C LEU A 315 8.80 -14.81 -14.29
N ALA A 316 8.18 -15.16 -15.42
CA ALA A 316 8.84 -15.14 -16.73
C ALA A 316 9.17 -13.72 -17.18
N ALA A 317 8.25 -12.77 -17.00
CA ALA A 317 8.42 -11.38 -17.36
C ALA A 317 9.36 -10.62 -16.41
N LYS A 318 9.42 -11.01 -15.14
CA LYS A 318 10.05 -10.26 -14.02
C LYS A 318 9.55 -8.81 -13.92
N GLU A 319 8.37 -8.54 -14.42
CA GLU A 319 7.71 -7.25 -14.46
C GLU A 319 6.26 -7.36 -13.99
N PRO A 320 5.65 -6.26 -13.51
CA PRO A 320 4.24 -6.25 -13.18
C PRO A 320 3.36 -6.51 -14.39
N VAL A 321 2.32 -7.32 -14.21
CA VAL A 321 1.33 -7.64 -15.23
C VAL A 321 -0.05 -7.17 -14.77
N ILE A 322 -0.79 -6.47 -15.65
CA ILE A 322 -2.14 -5.99 -15.37
C ILE A 322 -3.13 -6.69 -16.28
N TYR A 323 -4.23 -7.16 -15.69
CA TYR A 323 -5.42 -7.65 -16.38
C TYR A 323 -6.59 -6.72 -16.05
N HIS A 324 -7.17 -6.13 -17.06
CA HIS A 324 -8.19 -5.10 -16.91
C HIS A 324 -9.60 -5.63 -16.66
N GLN A 325 -9.85 -6.88 -17.05
CA GLN A 325 -11.15 -7.54 -16.92
C GLN A 325 -11.00 -9.05 -16.78
N LYS A 326 -12.00 -9.68 -16.20
CA LYS A 326 -12.00 -11.12 -15.89
C LYS A 326 -11.70 -12.02 -17.09
N ALA A 327 -12.17 -11.66 -18.29
CA ALA A 327 -11.93 -12.43 -19.50
C ALA A 327 -10.44 -12.58 -19.87
N GLU A 328 -9.59 -11.64 -19.46
CA GLU A 328 -8.15 -11.63 -19.80
C GLU A 328 -7.32 -12.60 -18.95
N TRP A 329 -7.77 -12.92 -17.75
CA TRP A 329 -7.00 -13.74 -16.81
C TRP A 329 -7.67 -15.07 -16.42
N LEU A 330 -8.98 -15.21 -16.61
CA LEU A 330 -9.74 -16.37 -16.13
C LEU A 330 -9.25 -17.69 -16.73
N SER A 331 -8.93 -17.70 -18.02
CA SER A 331 -8.46 -18.92 -18.72
C SER A 331 -7.05 -19.35 -18.34
N ILE A 332 -6.23 -18.40 -17.89
CA ILE A 332 -4.84 -18.67 -17.50
C ILE A 332 -4.67 -18.87 -15.99
N ASN A 333 -5.66 -18.50 -15.19
CA ASN A 333 -5.56 -18.63 -13.73
C ASN A 333 -5.51 -20.09 -13.30
N LYS A 334 -4.50 -20.46 -12.48
CA LYS A 334 -4.28 -21.81 -11.95
C LYS A 334 -4.33 -21.87 -10.43
N GLY A 335 -4.57 -20.78 -9.76
CA GLY A 335 -4.68 -20.72 -8.30
C GLY A 335 -6.02 -20.19 -7.84
N TYR A 336 -6.13 -20.06 -6.53
CA TYR A 336 -7.31 -19.44 -5.95
C TYR A 336 -7.42 -17.98 -6.34
N MET A 337 -8.60 -17.60 -6.81
CA MET A 337 -9.00 -16.21 -7.03
C MET A 337 -10.50 -16.10 -6.74
N PRO A 338 -10.94 -15.11 -5.94
CA PRO A 338 -12.36 -14.90 -5.66
C PRO A 338 -13.16 -14.70 -6.94
N THR A 339 -14.36 -15.29 -7.01
CA THR A 339 -15.20 -15.32 -8.23
C THR A 339 -15.68 -13.96 -8.67
N ASP A 340 -15.75 -12.99 -7.76
CA ASP A 340 -16.14 -11.59 -7.97
C ASP A 340 -14.98 -10.67 -8.34
N THR A 341 -13.77 -11.22 -8.60
CA THR A 341 -12.63 -10.46 -9.09
C THR A 341 -12.80 -10.11 -10.56
N GLU A 342 -12.72 -8.83 -10.89
CA GLU A 342 -12.79 -8.32 -12.27
C GLU A 342 -11.42 -7.97 -12.82
N SER A 343 -10.60 -7.18 -12.12
CA SER A 343 -9.25 -6.82 -12.56
C SER A 343 -8.19 -7.31 -11.59
N VAL A 344 -7.02 -7.64 -12.13
CA VAL A 344 -5.88 -8.19 -11.39
C VAL A 344 -4.61 -7.42 -11.75
N LEU A 345 -3.82 -7.08 -10.73
CA LEU A 345 -2.46 -6.59 -10.86
C LEU A 345 -1.54 -7.56 -10.12
N SER A 346 -0.56 -8.10 -10.78
CA SER A 346 0.42 -8.99 -10.18
C SER A 346 1.83 -8.46 -10.42
N ALA A 347 2.70 -8.56 -9.41
CA ALA A 347 4.07 -8.10 -9.50
C ALA A 347 5.05 -9.05 -8.81
N PRO A 348 6.30 -9.15 -9.31
CA PRO A 348 7.34 -9.90 -8.66
C PRO A 348 7.85 -9.16 -7.42
N LEU A 349 8.16 -9.90 -6.38
CA LEU A 349 8.91 -9.45 -5.22
C LEU A 349 10.40 -9.67 -5.51
N LEU A 350 11.07 -8.59 -5.94
CA LEU A 350 12.46 -8.66 -6.42
C LEU A 350 13.45 -8.26 -5.33
N LYS A 351 14.49 -9.09 -5.15
CA LYS A 351 15.69 -8.77 -4.37
C LYS A 351 16.92 -9.13 -5.18
N ASN A 352 17.81 -8.16 -5.43
CA ASN A 352 19.02 -8.37 -6.23
C ASN A 352 18.74 -9.11 -7.57
N GLU A 353 17.73 -8.66 -8.31
CA GLU A 353 17.27 -9.24 -9.59
C GLU A 353 16.69 -10.67 -9.50
N GLN A 354 16.62 -11.26 -8.33
CA GLN A 354 15.98 -12.55 -8.09
C GLN A 354 14.55 -12.35 -7.58
N VAL A 355 13.63 -13.12 -8.13
CA VAL A 355 12.24 -13.17 -7.67
C VAL A 355 12.17 -14.07 -6.45
N ILE A 356 11.82 -13.52 -5.29
CA ILE A 356 11.65 -14.28 -4.04
C ILE A 356 10.18 -14.63 -3.75
N GLY A 357 9.27 -13.98 -4.46
CA GLY A 357 7.83 -14.18 -4.30
C GLY A 357 7.03 -13.37 -5.31
N ILE A 358 5.72 -13.47 -5.22
CA ILE A 358 4.77 -12.78 -6.11
C ILE A 358 3.66 -12.17 -5.27
N LEU A 359 3.37 -10.88 -5.53
CA LEU A 359 2.23 -10.18 -4.99
C LEU A 359 1.11 -10.15 -6.03
N ILE A 360 -0.11 -10.47 -5.62
CA ILE A 360 -1.31 -10.39 -6.44
C ILE A 360 -2.32 -9.46 -5.75
N LEU A 361 -2.79 -8.45 -6.47
CA LEU A 361 -3.86 -7.56 -6.06
C LEU A 361 -5.08 -7.80 -6.95
N GLY A 362 -6.25 -7.93 -6.36
CA GLY A 362 -7.51 -8.10 -7.07
C GLY A 362 -8.50 -6.98 -6.74
N SER A 363 -9.31 -6.61 -7.70
CA SER A 363 -10.43 -5.69 -7.49
C SER A 363 -11.70 -6.19 -8.15
N LYS A 364 -12.84 -5.92 -7.51
CA LYS A 364 -14.20 -6.18 -8.04
C LYS A 364 -14.60 -5.24 -9.18
N LYS A 365 -13.79 -4.23 -9.47
CA LYS A 365 -14.03 -3.25 -10.52
C LYS A 365 -13.16 -3.55 -11.73
N LYS A 366 -13.73 -3.42 -12.93
CA LYS A 366 -12.97 -3.44 -14.19
C LYS A 366 -12.02 -2.24 -14.23
N ARG A 367 -10.83 -2.45 -14.78
CA ARG A 367 -9.81 -1.40 -14.99
C ARG A 367 -9.42 -0.63 -13.72
N ALA A 368 -9.47 -1.27 -12.55
CA ALA A 368 -9.16 -0.62 -11.28
C ALA A 368 -7.71 -0.09 -11.22
N PHE A 369 -6.78 -0.69 -11.94
CA PHE A 369 -5.34 -0.40 -11.89
C PHE A 369 -4.80 0.46 -13.05
N VAL A 370 -5.69 1.01 -13.94
CA VAL A 370 -5.26 1.79 -15.12
C VAL A 370 -4.46 3.05 -14.76
N HIS A 371 -4.77 3.68 -13.66
CA HIS A 371 -4.12 4.92 -13.23
C HIS A 371 -2.99 4.70 -12.22
N MET A 372 -2.63 3.43 -11.97
CA MET A 372 -1.54 3.12 -11.05
C MET A 372 -0.18 3.27 -11.76
N PRO A 373 0.73 4.07 -11.21
CA PRO A 373 2.09 4.13 -11.74
C PRO A 373 2.81 2.80 -11.44
N LEU A 374 2.98 1.94 -12.46
CA LEU A 374 3.59 0.61 -12.30
C LEU A 374 4.99 0.67 -11.68
N MET A 375 5.78 1.67 -12.05
CA MET A 375 7.10 1.91 -11.48
C MET A 375 7.06 2.10 -9.95
N VAL A 376 6.08 2.85 -9.47
CA VAL A 376 5.84 3.10 -8.04
C VAL A 376 5.45 1.81 -7.32
N PHE A 377 4.59 1.02 -7.94
CA PHE A 377 4.16 -0.27 -7.40
C PHE A 377 5.31 -1.28 -7.34
N GLN A 378 6.11 -1.36 -8.39
CA GLN A 378 7.29 -2.24 -8.44
C GLN A 378 8.33 -1.86 -7.38
N LEU A 379 8.53 -0.55 -7.14
CA LEU A 379 9.42 -0.08 -6.08
C LEU A 379 8.92 -0.50 -4.69
N LEU A 380 7.61 -0.41 -4.42
CA LEU A 380 7.02 -0.90 -3.17
C LEU A 380 7.22 -2.40 -2.99
N CYS A 381 7.01 -3.19 -4.05
CA CYS A 381 7.24 -4.64 -4.03
C CYS A 381 8.71 -4.96 -3.72
N SER A 382 9.66 -4.22 -4.29
CA SER A 382 11.09 -4.39 -4.03
C SER A 382 11.46 -4.02 -2.59
N GLN A 383 10.92 -2.92 -2.04
CA GLN A 383 11.13 -2.54 -0.64
C GLN A 383 10.61 -3.60 0.32
N PHE A 384 9.40 -4.13 0.05
CA PHE A 384 8.87 -5.23 0.85
C PHE A 384 9.73 -6.49 0.75
N ALA A 385 10.18 -6.86 -0.45
CA ALA A 385 11.03 -8.03 -0.65
C ALA A 385 12.31 -7.96 0.20
N VAL A 386 12.96 -6.78 0.23
CA VAL A 386 14.15 -6.55 1.07
C VAL A 386 13.81 -6.66 2.55
N ALA A 387 12.75 -6.00 3.00
CA ALA A 387 12.35 -6.02 4.41
C ALA A 387 11.94 -7.43 4.87
N PHE A 388 11.17 -8.15 4.06
CA PHE A 388 10.74 -9.52 4.33
C PHE A 388 11.91 -10.49 4.48
N GLU A 389 12.85 -10.45 3.55
CA GLU A 389 14.05 -11.28 3.63
C GLU A 389 14.94 -10.91 4.83
N ASN A 390 15.08 -9.62 5.14
CA ASN A 390 15.82 -9.18 6.32
C ASN A 390 15.17 -9.69 7.62
N ALA A 391 13.84 -9.64 7.72
CA ALA A 391 13.11 -10.19 8.85
C ALA A 391 13.32 -11.72 8.97
N LYS A 392 13.27 -12.47 7.87
CA LYS A 392 13.58 -13.92 7.85
C LYS A 392 15.01 -14.21 8.32
N TYR A 393 15.98 -13.45 7.80
CA TYR A 393 17.38 -13.62 8.23
C TYR A 393 17.55 -13.29 9.72
N PHE A 394 16.87 -12.25 10.20
CA PHE A 394 16.91 -11.87 11.60
C PHE A 394 16.33 -12.97 12.50
N GLU A 395 15.12 -13.49 12.18
CA GLU A 395 14.50 -14.59 12.94
C GLU A 395 15.39 -15.82 12.95
N LYS A 396 15.94 -16.19 11.80
CA LYS A 396 16.84 -17.35 11.67
C LYS A 396 18.14 -17.13 12.46
N THR A 397 18.74 -15.94 12.37
CA THR A 397 19.95 -15.60 13.11
C THR A 397 19.70 -15.61 14.62
N LYS A 398 18.54 -15.08 15.04
CA LYS A 398 18.11 -15.10 16.44
C LYS A 398 17.95 -16.54 16.92
N GLU A 399 17.28 -17.39 16.16
CA GLU A 399 17.12 -18.81 16.48
C GLU A 399 18.48 -19.52 16.63
N PHE A 400 19.42 -19.30 15.71
CA PHE A 400 20.78 -19.83 15.83
C PHE A 400 21.54 -19.27 17.01
N SER A 401 21.34 -18.01 17.37
CA SER A 401 21.96 -17.38 18.53
C SER A 401 21.41 -17.89 19.86
N GLU A 402 20.16 -18.32 19.90
CA GLU A 402 19.46 -18.77 21.10
C GLU A 402 19.59 -20.29 21.35
N ARG A 403 19.97 -21.07 20.33
CA ARG A 403 20.05 -22.53 20.42
C ARG A 403 21.47 -23.06 20.37
N CYS A 404 21.68 -24.24 20.94
CA CYS A 404 22.92 -25.01 20.83
C CYS A 404 22.92 -25.75 19.49
N ALA A 405 23.92 -25.56 18.66
CA ALA A 405 24.04 -26.19 17.34
C ALA A 405 23.98 -27.72 17.38
N LEU A 406 24.55 -28.37 18.43
CA LEU A 406 24.59 -29.79 18.58
C LEU A 406 23.24 -30.39 19.02
N THR A 407 22.62 -29.81 20.06
CA THR A 407 21.46 -30.41 20.73
C THR A 407 20.14 -29.78 20.32
N GLN A 408 20.15 -28.66 19.62
CA GLN A 408 18.98 -27.84 19.24
C GLN A 408 18.15 -27.33 20.44
N LEU A 409 18.57 -27.59 21.67
CA LEU A 409 18.01 -26.96 22.87
C LEU A 409 18.43 -25.50 22.96
N TYR A 410 17.74 -24.74 23.79
CA TYR A 410 18.21 -23.41 24.13
C TYR A 410 19.63 -23.45 24.72
N ASN A 411 20.45 -22.46 24.41
CA ASN A 411 21.79 -22.35 24.96
C ASN A 411 21.79 -21.63 26.32
N TYR A 412 22.95 -21.65 26.99
CA TYR A 412 23.17 -20.98 28.26
C TYR A 412 22.75 -19.50 28.27
N ARG A 413 23.13 -18.73 27.23
CA ARG A 413 22.84 -17.30 27.13
C ARG A 413 21.34 -16.99 27.11
N PHE A 414 20.59 -17.71 26.30
CA PHE A 414 19.13 -17.60 26.26
C PHE A 414 18.51 -18.00 27.60
N PHE A 415 19.00 -19.09 28.20
CA PHE A 415 18.47 -19.59 29.47
C PHE A 415 18.62 -18.58 30.61
N GLU A 416 19.78 -17.91 30.73
CA GLU A 416 19.97 -16.86 31.74
C GLU A 416 19.02 -15.69 31.57
N GLN A 417 18.80 -15.24 30.31
CA GLN A 417 17.84 -14.17 30.03
C GLN A 417 16.40 -14.61 30.37
N LEU A 418 16.02 -15.83 30.01
CA LEU A 418 14.73 -16.39 30.35
C LEU A 418 14.52 -16.43 31.88
N LEU A 419 15.49 -16.94 32.60
CA LEU A 419 15.45 -17.01 34.06
C LEU A 419 15.28 -15.64 34.70
N ALA A 420 16.05 -14.64 34.25
CA ALA A 420 15.93 -13.27 34.72
C ALA A 420 14.52 -12.68 34.47
N ASN A 421 13.97 -12.91 33.30
CA ASN A 421 12.61 -12.47 32.97
C ASN A 421 11.55 -13.15 33.84
N LYS A 422 11.68 -14.46 34.06
CA LYS A 422 10.76 -15.23 34.94
C LYS A 422 10.85 -14.80 36.40
N PHE A 423 12.00 -14.40 36.87
CA PHE A 423 12.13 -13.79 38.21
C PHE A 423 11.43 -12.43 38.33
N GLN A 424 11.41 -11.64 37.24
CA GLN A 424 10.63 -10.39 37.26
C GLN A 424 9.11 -10.69 37.28
N GLU A 425 8.65 -11.70 36.54
CA GLU A 425 7.25 -12.16 36.58
C GLU A 425 6.87 -12.66 38.00
N LEU A 426 7.78 -13.39 38.65
CA LEU A 426 7.60 -13.85 40.02
C LEU A 426 7.49 -12.67 41.01
N LYS A 427 8.39 -11.68 40.92
CA LYS A 427 8.34 -10.45 41.75
C LYS A 427 7.05 -9.63 41.53
N ARG A 428 6.49 -9.66 40.32
CA ARG A 428 5.21 -9.02 39.97
C ARG A 428 3.98 -9.87 40.31
N SER A 429 4.18 -11.03 40.94
CA SER A 429 3.14 -12.00 41.30
C SER A 429 2.31 -12.50 40.08
N GLN A 430 2.90 -12.48 38.90
CA GLN A 430 2.31 -13.03 37.69
C GLN A 430 2.44 -14.56 37.65
N ILE A 431 3.48 -15.09 38.28
CA ILE A 431 3.69 -16.50 38.54
C ILE A 431 3.96 -16.69 40.05
N LYS A 432 3.65 -17.87 40.59
CA LYS A 432 3.77 -18.15 42.03
C LYS A 432 5.05 -18.90 42.40
N HIS A 433 5.50 -19.76 41.51
CA HIS A 433 6.66 -20.64 41.75
C HIS A 433 7.54 -20.74 40.51
N LEU A 434 8.84 -20.81 40.77
CA LEU A 434 9.86 -21.18 39.79
C LEU A 434 10.65 -22.35 40.36
N VAL A 435 10.84 -23.41 39.56
CA VAL A 435 11.75 -24.50 39.92
C VAL A 435 12.81 -24.64 38.84
N LEU A 436 14.06 -24.65 39.26
CA LEU A 436 15.20 -24.95 38.42
C LEU A 436 15.69 -26.36 38.70
N ILE A 437 15.79 -27.16 37.64
CA ILE A 437 16.40 -28.48 37.68
C ILE A 437 17.69 -28.43 36.87
N MET A 438 18.81 -28.80 37.48
CA MET A 438 20.12 -28.96 36.85
C MET A 438 20.42 -30.45 36.70
N LEU A 439 20.84 -30.87 35.51
CA LEU A 439 21.16 -32.27 35.19
C LEU A 439 22.59 -32.35 34.65
N ASP A 440 23.27 -33.43 34.97
CA ASP A 440 24.61 -33.70 34.45
C ASP A 440 24.72 -35.20 34.13
N ILE A 441 25.32 -35.51 32.99
CA ILE A 441 25.52 -36.91 32.55
C ILE A 441 26.67 -37.53 33.35
N ASP A 442 26.37 -38.55 34.11
CA ASP A 442 27.36 -39.24 34.93
C ASP A 442 28.45 -39.87 34.09
N HIS A 443 29.73 -39.63 34.47
CA HIS A 443 30.90 -40.23 33.83
C HIS A 443 31.06 -39.89 32.32
N PHE A 444 30.51 -38.76 31.84
CA PHE A 444 30.56 -38.39 30.42
C PHE A 444 31.97 -38.33 29.83
N LYS A 445 32.94 -37.87 30.63
CA LYS A 445 34.36 -37.88 30.24
C LYS A 445 34.84 -39.27 29.88
N SER A 446 34.51 -40.30 30.70
CA SER A 446 34.87 -41.70 30.42
C SER A 446 34.27 -42.20 29.11
N ILE A 447 33.08 -41.77 28.79
CA ILE A 447 32.44 -42.08 27.50
C ILE A 447 33.26 -41.51 26.35
N ASN A 448 33.64 -40.24 26.42
CA ASN A 448 34.48 -39.59 25.43
C ASN A 448 35.85 -40.28 25.28
N ASP A 449 36.46 -40.62 26.42
CA ASP A 449 37.77 -41.28 26.41
C ASP A 449 37.72 -42.71 25.83
N THR A 450 36.58 -43.40 25.98
CA THR A 450 36.41 -44.80 25.50
C THR A 450 35.94 -44.86 24.05
N TYR A 451 34.96 -44.01 23.65
CA TYR A 451 34.24 -44.09 22.37
C TYR A 451 34.53 -42.93 21.43
N GLY A 452 35.30 -41.95 21.91
CA GLY A 452 35.61 -40.73 21.15
C GLY A 452 34.56 -39.62 21.24
N HIS A 453 34.97 -38.39 20.94
CA HIS A 453 34.11 -37.20 21.03
C HIS A 453 32.87 -37.25 20.13
N GLN A 454 32.96 -37.96 18.99
CA GLN A 454 31.81 -38.13 18.10
C GLN A 454 30.67 -38.89 18.77
N ALA A 455 31.02 -40.03 19.44
CA ALA A 455 30.06 -40.81 20.21
C ALA A 455 29.45 -39.98 21.37
N GLY A 456 30.28 -39.21 22.06
CA GLY A 456 29.80 -38.26 23.09
C GLY A 456 28.82 -37.23 22.54
N ASN A 457 29.07 -36.70 21.34
CA ASN A 457 28.15 -35.79 20.67
C ASN A 457 26.79 -36.44 20.32
N GLU A 458 26.81 -37.68 19.86
CA GLU A 458 25.60 -38.46 19.58
C GLU A 458 24.77 -38.67 20.86
N ILE A 459 25.42 -39.04 21.96
CA ILE A 459 24.78 -39.17 23.27
C ILE A 459 24.19 -37.83 23.75
N LEU A 460 24.93 -36.71 23.65
CA LEU A 460 24.41 -35.39 24.01
C LEU A 460 23.17 -35.01 23.20
N ALA A 461 23.17 -35.28 21.91
CA ALA A 461 22.03 -34.99 21.03
C ALA A 461 20.80 -35.86 21.38
N GLU A 462 20.99 -37.15 21.60
CA GLU A 462 19.91 -38.05 21.99
C GLU A 462 19.40 -37.76 23.41
N PHE A 463 20.29 -37.46 24.36
CA PHE A 463 19.93 -37.05 25.71
C PHE A 463 19.05 -35.78 25.69
N ALA A 464 19.44 -34.77 24.92
CA ALA A 464 18.68 -33.57 24.72
C ALA A 464 17.27 -33.84 24.18
N GLN A 465 17.14 -34.66 23.16
CA GLN A 465 15.85 -35.03 22.58
C GLN A 465 14.96 -35.75 23.59
N ARG A 466 15.53 -36.66 24.38
CA ARG A 466 14.78 -37.42 25.40
C ARG A 466 14.26 -36.48 26.49
N ILE A 467 15.11 -35.63 27.08
CA ILE A 467 14.65 -34.71 28.14
C ILE A 467 13.65 -33.69 27.60
N GLN A 468 13.84 -33.16 26.38
CA GLN A 468 12.88 -32.27 25.73
C GLN A 468 11.52 -32.94 25.56
N TYR A 469 11.49 -34.23 25.15
CA TYR A 469 10.26 -35.00 25.00
C TYR A 469 9.57 -35.24 26.34
N LEU A 470 10.34 -35.64 27.40
CA LEU A 470 9.82 -35.94 28.73
C LEU A 470 9.28 -34.71 29.44
N VAL A 471 9.91 -33.54 29.26
CA VAL A 471 9.45 -32.27 29.83
C VAL A 471 8.25 -31.72 29.04
N GLY A 472 8.23 -31.87 27.72
CA GLY A 472 7.14 -31.43 26.86
C GLY A 472 6.86 -29.92 27.01
N LYS A 473 5.59 -29.57 27.26
CA LYS A 473 5.14 -28.18 27.43
C LYS A 473 5.21 -27.68 28.88
N GLN A 474 5.62 -28.50 29.82
CA GLN A 474 5.64 -28.14 31.26
C GLN A 474 6.81 -27.23 31.64
N GLY A 475 7.87 -27.21 30.82
CA GLY A 475 9.05 -26.41 31.12
C GLY A 475 9.90 -26.11 29.90
N THR A 476 10.90 -25.27 30.11
CA THR A 476 11.91 -24.93 29.10
C THR A 476 13.20 -25.65 29.39
N VAL A 477 13.71 -26.39 28.41
CA VAL A 477 14.95 -27.16 28.48
C VAL A 477 16.07 -26.41 27.76
N ALA A 478 17.25 -26.35 28.37
CA ALA A 478 18.45 -25.74 27.81
C ALA A 478 19.70 -26.61 28.05
N ARG A 479 20.68 -26.47 27.18
CA ARG A 479 22.04 -26.96 27.43
C ARG A 479 22.81 -25.87 28.13
N TYR A 480 23.16 -26.13 29.43
CA TYR A 480 23.79 -25.12 30.29
C TYR A 480 25.30 -25.12 30.12
N GLY A 481 25.92 -26.31 29.94
CA GLY A 481 27.37 -26.47 29.83
C GLY A 481 27.74 -27.60 28.85
N GLY A 482 28.93 -28.16 28.97
CA GLY A 482 29.41 -29.26 28.10
C GLY A 482 28.50 -30.45 28.13
N GLU A 483 28.28 -31.02 29.31
CA GLU A 483 27.45 -32.19 29.61
C GLU A 483 26.28 -31.84 30.57
N GLU A 484 26.09 -30.55 30.84
CA GLU A 484 25.10 -30.06 31.76
C GLU A 484 23.87 -29.51 31.05
N PHE A 485 22.71 -29.80 31.60
CA PHE A 485 21.42 -29.40 31.09
C PHE A 485 20.60 -28.71 32.20
N SER A 486 19.74 -27.80 31.85
CA SER A 486 18.83 -27.14 32.76
C SER A 486 17.39 -27.21 32.29
N ILE A 487 16.45 -27.30 33.23
CA ILE A 487 15.01 -27.27 33.00
C ILE A 487 14.43 -26.20 33.93
N LEU A 488 13.72 -25.23 33.35
CA LEU A 488 12.99 -24.21 34.09
C LEU A 488 11.50 -24.50 34.05
N LEU A 489 10.89 -24.70 35.21
CA LEU A 489 9.45 -24.92 35.38
C LEU A 489 8.82 -23.69 36.02
N THR A 490 7.67 -23.29 35.51
CA THR A 490 6.88 -22.16 36.06
C THR A 490 5.58 -22.68 36.65
N ASP A 491 5.13 -22.09 37.77
CA ASP A 491 3.91 -22.44 38.49
C ASP A 491 3.80 -23.93 38.87
N THR A 492 4.96 -24.59 39.00
CA THR A 492 5.09 -25.97 39.43
C THR A 492 5.63 -25.99 40.85
N ASN A 493 5.01 -26.76 41.73
CA ASN A 493 5.52 -26.89 43.07
C ASN A 493 6.76 -27.82 43.14
N ILE A 494 7.57 -27.68 44.17
CA ILE A 494 8.84 -28.42 44.27
C ILE A 494 8.63 -29.97 44.34
N LYS A 495 7.49 -30.41 44.88
CA LYS A 495 7.19 -31.86 44.95
C LYS A 495 6.93 -32.46 43.55
N GLU A 496 6.10 -31.79 42.77
CA GLU A 496 5.83 -32.16 41.37
C GLU A 496 7.12 -32.11 40.52
N ALA A 497 7.95 -31.10 40.74
CA ALA A 497 9.24 -31.00 40.06
C ALA A 497 10.22 -32.13 40.47
N CYS A 498 10.22 -32.57 41.72
CA CYS A 498 10.98 -33.73 42.18
C CYS A 498 10.47 -35.03 41.53
N GLU A 499 9.17 -35.22 41.41
CA GLU A 499 8.55 -36.36 40.75
C GLU A 499 8.93 -36.39 39.24
N LEU A 500 8.89 -35.25 38.57
CA LEU A 500 9.34 -35.14 37.18
C LEU A 500 10.84 -35.44 37.03
N ALA A 501 11.68 -34.88 37.92
CA ALA A 501 13.12 -35.12 37.92
C ALA A 501 13.45 -36.61 38.13
N GLU A 502 12.78 -37.28 39.05
CA GLU A 502 12.96 -38.71 39.30
C GLU A 502 12.44 -39.57 38.12
N PHE A 503 11.37 -39.15 37.49
CA PHE A 503 10.87 -39.78 36.26
C PHE A 503 11.91 -39.68 35.13
N ILE A 504 12.46 -38.47 34.90
CA ILE A 504 13.52 -38.26 33.90
C ILE A 504 14.73 -39.12 34.22
N ARG A 505 15.21 -39.13 35.47
CA ARG A 505 16.34 -39.93 35.88
C ARG A 505 16.14 -41.42 35.55
N LYS A 506 14.97 -41.98 35.92
CA LYS A 506 14.63 -43.39 35.65
C LYS A 506 14.56 -43.69 34.16
N MET A 507 13.96 -42.81 33.38
CA MET A 507 13.85 -42.99 31.94
C MET A 507 15.22 -42.97 31.24
N ILE A 508 16.17 -42.18 31.73
CA ILE A 508 17.55 -42.18 31.24
C ILE A 508 18.26 -43.48 31.62
N GLU A 509 18.17 -43.91 32.88
CA GLU A 509 18.79 -45.14 33.38
C GLU A 509 18.28 -46.39 32.66
N MET A 510 16.96 -46.48 32.40
CA MET A 510 16.31 -47.66 31.84
C MET A 510 16.57 -47.85 30.35
N HIS A 511 16.79 -46.79 29.59
CA HIS A 511 16.86 -46.86 28.14
C HIS A 511 18.27 -46.57 27.63
N SER A 512 18.88 -47.53 26.94
CA SER A 512 20.19 -47.40 26.32
C SER A 512 20.24 -46.29 25.27
N PHE A 513 21.41 -45.71 25.06
CA PHE A 513 21.71 -44.74 24.02
C PHE A 513 22.45 -45.41 22.87
N THR A 514 22.13 -45.04 21.64
CA THR A 514 22.70 -45.66 20.46
C THR A 514 23.83 -44.79 19.90
N ILE A 515 25.04 -45.35 19.78
CA ILE A 515 26.16 -44.69 19.12
C ILE A 515 26.57 -45.44 17.85
N LYS A 516 27.03 -44.69 16.84
CA LYS A 516 27.59 -45.21 15.61
C LYS A 516 29.11 -45.24 15.71
N GLN A 517 29.72 -46.42 15.80
CA GLN A 517 31.18 -46.49 15.75
C GLN A 517 31.70 -46.20 14.34
N SER A 518 32.39 -45.10 14.17
CA SER A 518 32.93 -44.63 12.87
C SER A 518 33.93 -45.60 12.24
N ILE A 519 34.63 -46.42 13.04
CA ILE A 519 35.70 -47.33 12.56
C ILE A 519 35.15 -48.70 12.11
N LYS A 520 34.05 -49.17 12.69
CA LYS A 520 33.49 -50.50 12.44
C LYS A 520 32.14 -50.56 11.75
N ASN A 521 31.53 -49.40 11.48
CA ASN A 521 30.18 -49.26 10.94
C ASN A 521 29.10 -50.07 11.71
N GLN A 522 29.32 -50.30 13.02
CA GLN A 522 28.46 -51.02 13.95
C GLN A 522 27.79 -50.02 14.91
N THR A 523 26.54 -50.29 15.23
CA THR A 523 25.81 -49.56 16.27
C THR A 523 26.01 -50.24 17.61
N GLU A 524 26.40 -49.51 18.64
CA GLU A 524 26.55 -50.00 20.01
C GLU A 524 25.56 -49.27 20.92
N GLN A 525 25.05 -50.01 21.91
CA GLN A 525 24.13 -49.45 22.89
C GLN A 525 24.85 -49.24 24.23
N ILE A 526 24.84 -48.03 24.70
CA ILE A 526 25.50 -47.61 25.95
C ILE A 526 24.43 -47.22 26.98
N LYS A 527 24.58 -47.72 28.21
CA LYS A 527 23.80 -47.26 29.36
C LYS A 527 24.49 -46.09 30.03
N ILE A 528 23.77 -45.05 30.27
CA ILE A 528 24.22 -43.87 31.02
C ILE A 528 23.25 -43.56 32.16
N THR A 529 23.72 -42.84 33.14
CA THR A 529 22.91 -42.29 34.22
C THR A 529 23.07 -40.77 34.29
N ALA A 530 22.23 -40.12 35.01
CA ALA A 530 22.31 -38.68 35.24
C ALA A 530 22.10 -38.34 36.72
N SER A 531 22.90 -37.43 37.20
CA SER A 531 22.69 -36.76 38.50
C SER A 531 21.86 -35.52 38.32
N ILE A 532 20.94 -35.25 39.24
CA ILE A 532 19.95 -34.17 39.12
C ILE A 532 19.87 -33.37 40.42
N GLY A 533 19.96 -32.04 40.33
CA GLY A 533 19.81 -31.10 41.47
C GLY A 533 18.65 -30.13 41.24
N LEU A 534 17.88 -29.87 42.26
CA LEU A 534 16.74 -28.94 42.22
C LEU A 534 16.81 -27.83 43.27
N ALA A 535 16.36 -26.66 42.91
CA ALA A 535 16.05 -25.57 43.81
C ALA A 535 14.80 -24.80 43.35
N SER A 536 14.12 -24.13 44.27
CA SER A 536 12.87 -23.41 44.00
C SER A 536 12.93 -21.96 44.46
N ALA A 537 12.22 -21.10 43.77
CA ALA A 537 11.98 -19.72 44.19
C ALA A 537 10.47 -19.51 44.38
N PRO A 538 10.06 -18.72 45.40
CA PRO A 538 10.88 -17.92 46.30
C PRO A 538 11.44 -18.66 47.52
N SER A 539 11.16 -19.95 47.69
CA SER A 539 11.50 -20.70 48.95
C SER A 539 12.99 -20.82 49.20
N ASP A 540 13.78 -21.10 48.21
CA ASP A 540 15.22 -21.36 48.29
C ASP A 540 16.07 -20.19 47.79
N ALA A 541 15.49 -19.31 46.92
CA ALA A 541 16.22 -18.20 46.32
C ALA A 541 15.30 -17.00 46.05
N ASP A 542 15.86 -15.79 46.18
CA ASP A 542 15.21 -14.50 45.91
C ASP A 542 15.77 -13.77 44.67
N GLU A 543 16.83 -14.33 44.08
CA GLU A 543 17.45 -13.83 42.85
C GLU A 543 17.84 -14.97 41.87
N PRO A 544 17.95 -14.68 40.55
CA PRO A 544 18.26 -15.70 39.55
C PRO A 544 19.57 -16.47 39.83
N LEU A 545 20.64 -15.76 40.13
CA LEU A 545 21.95 -16.37 40.38
C LEU A 545 21.98 -17.23 41.65
N ALA A 546 21.22 -16.87 42.70
CA ALA A 546 21.07 -17.68 43.88
C ALA A 546 20.35 -19.01 43.55
N LEU A 547 19.32 -18.98 42.72
CA LEU A 547 18.59 -20.17 42.29
C LEU A 547 19.52 -21.15 41.54
N ILE A 548 20.33 -20.64 40.60
CA ILE A 548 21.33 -21.43 39.88
C ILE A 548 22.33 -22.06 40.87
N ARG A 549 22.94 -21.27 41.75
CA ARG A 549 23.92 -21.76 42.74
C ARG A 549 23.34 -22.85 43.65
N HIS A 550 22.08 -22.72 44.04
CA HIS A 550 21.43 -23.65 44.93
C HIS A 550 21.09 -24.97 44.22
N ALA A 551 20.61 -24.91 42.97
CA ALA A 551 20.36 -26.09 42.17
C ALA A 551 21.68 -26.83 41.84
N ASP A 552 22.73 -26.10 41.47
CA ASP A 552 24.07 -26.65 41.24
C ASP A 552 24.65 -27.31 42.51
N ARG A 553 24.54 -26.66 43.67
CA ARG A 553 24.96 -27.22 44.95
C ARG A 553 24.20 -28.53 45.27
N ALA A 554 22.90 -28.56 45.01
CA ALA A 554 22.11 -29.79 45.15
C ALA A 554 22.60 -30.89 44.20
N LEU A 555 22.89 -30.54 42.95
CA LEU A 555 23.45 -31.46 41.96
C LEU A 555 24.82 -31.99 42.41
N TYR A 556 25.75 -31.12 42.82
CA TYR A 556 27.10 -31.50 43.13
C TYR A 556 27.18 -32.30 44.43
N THR A 557 26.74 -31.69 45.57
CA THR A 557 26.84 -32.33 46.90
C THR A 557 25.76 -33.36 47.14
N GLY A 558 24.51 -33.09 46.74
CA GLY A 558 23.40 -33.97 47.05
C GLY A 558 23.28 -35.17 46.10
N ALA A 559 23.72 -35.02 44.83
CA ALA A 559 23.65 -36.10 43.86
C ALA A 559 25.02 -36.67 43.49
N LYS A 560 25.95 -35.91 42.91
CA LYS A 560 27.23 -36.42 42.40
C LYS A 560 28.11 -37.02 43.51
N GLN A 561 28.35 -36.29 44.63
CA GLN A 561 29.16 -36.78 45.76
C GLN A 561 28.45 -37.88 46.52
N ALA A 562 27.17 -37.96 46.56
CA ALA A 562 26.39 -38.96 47.28
C ALA A 562 26.23 -40.29 46.53
N GLY A 563 26.93 -40.49 45.38
CA GLY A 563 26.98 -41.77 44.64
C GLY A 563 26.39 -41.73 43.24
N ARG A 564 26.04 -40.56 42.71
CA ARG A 564 25.47 -40.32 41.37
C ARG A 564 24.10 -41.00 41.12
N ASN A 565 23.59 -40.89 39.93
CA ASN A 565 22.32 -41.51 39.49
C ASN A 565 21.18 -41.26 40.50
N ARG A 566 20.99 -39.99 40.92
CA ARG A 566 19.96 -39.62 41.89
C ARG A 566 19.49 -38.20 41.71
N VAL A 567 18.38 -37.93 42.34
CA VAL A 567 17.78 -36.62 42.45
C VAL A 567 18.03 -36.07 43.84
N ALA A 568 18.50 -34.82 43.92
CA ALA A 568 18.71 -34.13 45.18
C ALA A 568 18.03 -32.74 45.13
N ARG A 569 17.33 -32.42 46.22
CA ARG A 569 16.79 -31.09 46.43
C ARG A 569 17.79 -30.27 47.26
N TYR A 570 17.87 -28.94 46.98
CA TYR A 570 18.60 -28.02 47.83
C TYR A 570 17.96 -27.99 49.22
N VAL A 571 18.83 -28.12 50.24
CA VAL A 571 18.48 -27.95 51.65
C VAL A 571 19.42 -26.90 52.21
N LYS A 572 18.86 -25.88 52.88
CA LYS A 572 19.61 -24.79 53.50
C LYS A 572 20.58 -25.31 54.53
#